data_291e82f4b537287c19fdfcb4b49fd724
#
_entry.id   291e82f4b537287c19fdfcb4b49fd724
#
_cell.length_a   1.000
_cell.length_b   1.000
_cell.length_c   1.000
_cell.angle_alpha   90.00
_cell.angle_beta   90.00
_cell.angle_gamma   90.00
#
_symmetry.space_group_name_H-M   'P 1'
#
loop_
_entity.id
_entity.type
_entity.pdbx_description
1 polymer ?
#
loop_
_entity_poly.entity_id
_entity_poly.type
_entity_poly.pdbx_seq_one_letter_code
_entity_poly.pdbx_strand_id
1 'polypeptide(L)'
;MKVLIVGSGGREHAIAWKVAQSPKVDKIYCAPGNAGIEEYAECVNIGAMEFDKLVAFAKEKEIDLTVIGMDDPLVGGVVDAFEAEGLRVFGPRKNAAILEIGRAHV
;
A
#
# COMPACT_ATOMS: atom_id res chain seq x y z
N MET A 1 -5.47 1.21 12.07
CA MET A 1 -4.35 1.52 11.14
C MET A 1 -4.89 1.64 9.72
N LYS A 2 -4.49 2.66 9.03
CA LYS A 2 -4.86 2.88 7.64
C LYS A 2 -3.69 2.49 6.74
N VAL A 3 -3.96 1.70 5.71
CA VAL A 3 -2.93 1.15 4.82
C VAL A 3 -3.18 1.60 3.39
N LEU A 4 -2.12 2.03 2.71
CA LEU A 4 -2.17 2.34 1.29
C LEU A 4 -1.31 1.30 0.55
N ILE A 5 -1.89 0.66 -0.45
CA ILE A 5 -1.18 -0.29 -1.30
C ILE A 5 -0.99 0.35 -2.67
N VAL A 6 0.24 0.36 -3.17
CA VAL A 6 0.55 0.96 -4.47
C VAL A 6 0.75 -0.13 -5.51
N GLY A 7 -0.06 -0.09 -6.55
CA GLY A 7 -0.01 -1.07 -7.64
C GLY A 7 -1.41 -1.52 -8.05
N SER A 8 -1.50 -2.43 -9.02
CA SER A 8 -2.77 -2.85 -9.58
C SER A 8 -2.82 -4.32 -10.01
N GLY A 9 -1.81 -5.10 -9.70
CA GLY A 9 -1.70 -6.48 -10.16
C GLY A 9 -2.18 -7.50 -9.14
N GLY A 10 -1.96 -8.78 -9.46
CA GLY A 10 -2.36 -9.89 -8.59
C GLY A 10 -1.64 -9.91 -7.25
N ARG A 11 -0.39 -9.42 -7.22
CA ARG A 11 0.37 -9.35 -5.97
C ARG A 11 -0.29 -8.36 -5.01
N GLU A 12 -0.72 -7.21 -5.51
CA GLU A 12 -1.40 -6.19 -4.70
C GLU A 12 -2.76 -6.70 -4.25
N HIS A 13 -3.45 -7.46 -5.08
CA HIS A 13 -4.71 -8.10 -4.69
C HIS A 13 -4.48 -9.07 -3.52
N ALA A 14 -3.44 -9.89 -3.61
CA ALA A 14 -3.11 -10.83 -2.54
C ALA A 14 -2.73 -10.11 -1.24
N ILE A 15 -1.99 -9.01 -1.34
CA ILE A 15 -1.63 -8.20 -0.18
C ILE A 15 -2.88 -7.59 0.46
N ALA A 16 -3.78 -7.03 -0.35
CA ALA A 16 -5.02 -6.45 0.15
C ALA A 16 -5.87 -7.48 0.88
N TRP A 17 -6.01 -8.67 0.30
CA TRP A 17 -6.75 -9.78 0.91
C TRP A 17 -6.16 -10.15 2.27
N LYS A 18 -4.82 -10.27 2.33
CA LYS A 18 -4.15 -10.66 3.56
C LYS A 18 -4.23 -9.58 4.63
N VAL A 19 -4.01 -8.33 4.24
CA VAL A 19 -4.06 -7.19 5.16
C VAL A 19 -5.48 -6.98 5.70
N ALA A 20 -6.49 -7.22 4.88
CA ALA A 20 -7.89 -7.08 5.29
C ALA A 20 -8.26 -8.04 6.42
N GLN A 21 -7.51 -9.11 6.62
CA GLN A 21 -7.75 -10.06 7.69
C GLN A 21 -7.22 -9.59 9.04
N SER A 22 -6.41 -8.53 9.07
CA SER A 22 -5.83 -8.04 10.31
C SER A 22 -6.81 -7.17 11.09
N PRO A 23 -7.08 -7.48 12.36
CA PRO A 23 -7.97 -6.65 13.17
C PRO A 23 -7.41 -5.27 13.48
N LYS A 24 -6.12 -5.03 13.23
CA LYS A 24 -5.51 -3.71 13.42
C LYS A 24 -5.74 -2.77 12.25
N VAL A 25 -6.17 -3.29 11.10
CA VAL A 25 -6.37 -2.50 9.90
C VAL A 25 -7.81 -2.02 9.82
N ASP A 26 -8.01 -0.72 9.84
CA ASP A 26 -9.33 -0.11 9.81
C ASP A 26 -9.77 0.23 8.38
N LYS A 27 -8.83 0.61 7.54
CA LYS A 27 -9.12 1.02 6.17
C LYS A 27 -7.95 0.70 5.27
N ILE A 28 -8.26 0.22 4.07
CA ILE A 28 -7.26 -0.08 3.05
C ILE A 28 -7.59 0.73 1.80
N TYR A 29 -6.58 1.41 1.26
CA TYR A 29 -6.66 2.08 -0.04
C TYR A 29 -5.69 1.40 -0.99
N CYS A 30 -6.01 1.39 -2.27
CA CYS A 30 -5.10 0.89 -3.30
C CYS A 30 -5.04 1.87 -4.47
N ALA A 31 -3.85 2.19 -4.93
CA ALA A 31 -3.65 3.15 -6.01
C ALA A 31 -2.76 2.54 -7.09
N PRO A 32 -3.23 2.36 -8.30
CA PRO A 32 -4.58 2.62 -8.77
C PRO A 32 -5.57 1.49 -8.45
N GLY A 33 -5.08 0.29 -8.13
CA GLY A 33 -5.93 -0.86 -7.86
C GLY A 33 -6.57 -1.45 -9.10
N ASN A 34 -7.51 -2.37 -8.89
CA ASN A 34 -8.31 -2.97 -9.96
C ASN A 34 -9.65 -3.44 -9.37
N ALA A 35 -10.53 -3.96 -10.23
CA ALA A 35 -11.86 -4.37 -9.80
C ALA A 35 -11.85 -5.47 -8.73
N GLY A 36 -10.91 -6.42 -8.82
CA GLY A 36 -10.82 -7.47 -7.80
C GLY A 36 -10.37 -6.94 -6.44
N ILE A 37 -9.49 -5.95 -6.45
CA ILE A 37 -9.00 -5.33 -5.23
C ILE A 37 -10.10 -4.53 -4.53
N GLU A 38 -11.07 -4.03 -5.27
CA GLU A 38 -12.18 -3.26 -4.69
C GLU A 38 -12.97 -4.03 -3.64
N GLU A 39 -12.91 -5.34 -3.65
CA GLU A 39 -13.55 -6.16 -2.60
C GLU A 39 -12.94 -5.91 -1.23
N TYR A 40 -11.68 -5.52 -1.17
CA TYR A 40 -10.93 -5.39 0.08
C TYR A 40 -10.44 -3.99 0.35
N ALA A 41 -10.38 -3.14 -0.65
CA ALA A 41 -9.77 -1.82 -0.55
C ALA A 41 -10.53 -0.81 -1.40
N GLU A 42 -10.44 0.45 -1.00
CA GLU A 42 -10.96 1.54 -1.83
C GLU A 42 -9.89 1.87 -2.87
N CYS A 43 -10.22 1.70 -4.14
CA CYS A 43 -9.30 2.03 -5.23
C CYS A 43 -9.31 3.54 -5.49
N VAL A 44 -8.11 4.11 -5.60
CA VAL A 44 -7.91 5.55 -5.76
C VAL A 44 -7.29 5.80 -7.13
N ASN A 45 -7.81 6.76 -7.86
CA ASN A 45 -7.34 7.04 -9.21
C ASN A 45 -6.03 7.86 -9.20
N ILE A 46 -4.98 7.24 -8.69
CA ILE A 46 -3.62 7.80 -8.69
C ILE A 46 -2.71 6.73 -9.27
N GLY A 47 -1.95 7.08 -10.30
CA GLY A 47 -1.01 6.16 -10.91
C GLY A 47 0.12 5.79 -9.97
N ALA A 48 0.63 4.56 -10.11
CA ALA A 48 1.67 4.03 -9.23
C ALA A 48 2.98 4.83 -9.29
N MET A 49 3.20 5.57 -10.37
CA MET A 49 4.40 6.40 -10.53
C MET A 49 4.15 7.89 -10.29
N GLU A 50 2.96 8.27 -9.88
CA GLU A 50 2.65 9.66 -9.54
C GLU A 50 3.03 9.94 -8.09
N PHE A 51 4.34 10.00 -7.83
CA PHE A 51 4.92 10.03 -6.49
C PHE A 51 4.37 11.17 -5.63
N ASP A 52 4.30 12.38 -6.20
CA ASP A 52 3.82 13.54 -5.45
C ASP A 52 2.37 13.38 -5.02
N LYS A 53 1.55 12.83 -5.90
CA LYS A 53 0.13 12.60 -5.60
C LYS A 53 -0.05 11.51 -4.56
N LEU A 54 0.78 10.47 -4.62
CA LEU A 54 0.73 9.38 -3.64
C LEU A 54 1.12 9.90 -2.25
N VAL A 55 2.18 10.70 -2.17
CA VAL A 55 2.62 11.28 -0.90
C VAL A 55 1.55 12.21 -0.35
N ALA A 56 0.98 13.07 -1.20
CA ALA A 56 -0.07 14.00 -0.78
C ALA A 56 -1.30 13.23 -0.27
N PHE A 57 -1.69 12.16 -0.95
CA PHE A 57 -2.80 11.32 -0.53
C PHE A 57 -2.52 10.68 0.83
N ALA A 58 -1.32 10.14 1.01
CA ALA A 58 -0.94 9.51 2.27
C ALA A 58 -1.00 10.48 3.44
N LYS A 59 -0.59 11.71 3.23
CA LYS A 59 -0.66 12.75 4.26
C LYS A 59 -2.10 13.18 4.53
N GLU A 60 -2.88 13.39 3.47
CA GLU A 60 -4.27 13.83 3.59
C GLU A 60 -5.13 12.81 4.34
N LYS A 61 -4.95 11.54 4.04
CA LYS A 61 -5.73 10.45 4.64
C LYS A 61 -5.10 9.91 5.92
N GLU A 62 -3.98 10.47 6.34
CA GLU A 62 -3.28 10.01 7.54
C GLU A 62 -2.96 8.52 7.47
N ILE A 63 -2.39 8.09 6.35
CA ILE A 63 -2.01 6.69 6.14
C ILE A 63 -0.90 6.31 7.12
N ASP A 64 -1.10 5.21 7.83
CA ASP A 64 -0.12 4.71 8.80
C ASP A 64 0.99 3.90 8.15
N LEU A 65 0.68 3.22 7.05
CA LEU A 65 1.63 2.34 6.38
C LEU A 65 1.32 2.28 4.89
N THR A 66 2.36 2.43 4.07
CA THR A 66 2.25 2.29 2.62
C THR A 66 3.06 1.08 2.16
N VAL A 67 2.45 0.24 1.33
CA VAL A 67 3.09 -0.96 0.79
C VAL A 67 3.20 -0.80 -0.72
N ILE A 68 4.43 -0.92 -1.24
CA ILE A 68 4.67 -0.90 -2.68
C ILE A 68 4.72 -2.35 -3.14
N GLY A 69 3.70 -2.78 -3.86
CA GLY A 69 3.61 -4.18 -4.30
C GLY A 69 4.30 -4.47 -5.62
N MET A 70 4.64 -3.44 -6.38
CA MET A 70 5.26 -3.61 -7.69
C MET A 70 6.75 -3.91 -7.58
N ASP A 71 7.26 -4.75 -8.48
CA ASP A 71 8.69 -5.00 -8.63
C ASP A 71 9.18 -4.32 -9.90
N ASP A 72 9.33 -3.00 -9.83
CA ASP A 72 9.71 -2.16 -10.95
C ASP A 72 10.96 -1.36 -10.57
N PRO A 73 11.94 -1.17 -11.46
CA PRO A 73 13.15 -0.40 -11.14
C PRO A 73 12.88 1.01 -10.63
N LEU A 74 11.73 1.58 -10.96
CA LEU A 74 11.37 2.93 -10.52
C LEU A 74 10.76 2.97 -9.12
N VAL A 75 10.53 1.82 -8.51
CA VAL A 75 9.95 1.72 -7.16
C VAL A 75 10.82 2.43 -6.12
N GLY A 76 12.14 2.43 -6.32
CA GLY A 76 13.05 3.14 -5.42
C GLY A 76 12.70 4.62 -5.26
N GLY A 77 12.23 5.26 -6.33
CA GLY A 77 11.82 6.66 -6.28
C GLY A 77 10.59 6.88 -5.40
N VAL A 78 9.63 5.96 -5.47
CA VAL A 78 8.44 6.03 -4.61
C VAL A 78 8.82 5.87 -3.14
N VAL A 79 9.63 4.86 -2.84
CA VAL A 79 10.09 4.61 -1.47
C VAL A 79 10.82 5.83 -0.93
N ASP A 80 11.74 6.39 -1.72
CA ASP A 80 12.51 7.56 -1.30
C ASP A 80 11.60 8.76 -1.06
N ALA A 81 10.61 8.98 -1.91
CA ALA A 81 9.67 10.09 -1.76
C ALA A 81 8.88 9.98 -0.45
N PHE A 82 8.45 8.79 -0.10
CA PHE A 82 7.72 8.56 1.15
C PHE A 82 8.63 8.73 2.36
N GLU A 83 9.83 8.17 2.31
CA GLU A 83 10.77 8.27 3.42
C GLU A 83 11.22 9.71 3.66
N ALA A 84 11.39 10.49 2.59
CA ALA A 84 11.76 11.90 2.70
C ALA A 84 10.70 12.71 3.47
N GLU A 85 9.45 12.25 3.45
CA GLU A 85 8.36 12.92 4.14
C GLU A 85 8.04 12.27 5.50
N GLY A 86 8.89 11.37 5.96
CA GLY A 86 8.70 10.71 7.24
C GLY A 86 7.57 9.68 7.27
N LEU A 87 7.12 9.22 6.11
CA LEU A 87 6.04 8.26 6.00
C LEU A 87 6.59 6.83 6.00
N ARG A 88 5.92 5.93 6.70
CA ARG A 88 6.32 4.52 6.71
C ARG A 88 5.97 3.88 5.37
N VAL A 89 6.94 3.20 4.78
CA VAL A 89 6.77 2.56 3.49
C VAL A 89 7.55 1.25 3.45
N PHE A 90 6.94 0.21 2.89
CA PHE A 90 7.61 -1.06 2.63
C PHE A 90 7.66 -1.29 1.12
N GLY A 91 8.86 -1.47 0.60
CA GLY A 91 9.07 -1.86 -0.79
C GLY A 91 8.84 -3.37 -0.98
N PRO A 92 9.01 -3.87 -2.23
CA PRO A 92 8.74 -5.28 -2.54
C PRO A 92 9.52 -6.27 -1.68
N ARG A 93 10.75 -5.93 -1.30
CA ARG A 93 11.60 -6.82 -0.49
C ARG A 93 11.12 -6.97 0.94
N LYS A 94 10.27 -6.05 1.41
CA LYS A 94 9.78 -6.05 2.78
C LYS A 94 8.31 -6.43 2.88
N ASN A 95 7.73 -6.94 1.79
CA ASN A 95 6.33 -7.33 1.80
C ASN A 95 6.02 -8.44 2.81
N ALA A 96 7.02 -9.25 3.15
CA ALA A 96 6.85 -10.27 4.18
C ALA A 96 6.45 -9.67 5.52
N ALA A 97 6.89 -8.45 5.83
CA ALA A 97 6.53 -7.77 7.08
C ALA A 97 5.02 -7.48 7.15
N ILE A 98 4.41 -7.16 6.02
CA ILE A 98 2.97 -6.95 5.94
C ILE A 98 2.21 -8.24 6.19
N LEU A 99 2.72 -9.36 5.67
CA LEU A 99 2.12 -10.67 5.91
C LEU A 99 2.23 -11.05 7.39
N GLU A 100 3.31 -10.67 8.04
CA GLU A 100 3.47 -10.89 9.48
C GLU A 100 2.43 -10.11 10.28
N ILE A 101 2.11 -8.88 9.89
CA ILE A 101 1.07 -8.10 10.54
C ILE A 101 -0.25 -8.87 10.49
N GLY A 102 -0.59 -9.44 9.33
CA GLY A 102 -1.80 -10.24 9.18
C GLY A 102 -1.79 -11.49 10.04
N ARG A 103 -0.65 -12.15 10.15
CA ARG A 103 -0.50 -13.37 10.95
C ARG A 103 -0.57 -13.12 12.45
N ALA A 104 0.07 -12.06 12.89
CA ALA A 104 0.21 -11.79 14.32
C ALA A 104 -1.12 -11.56 15.01
N HIS A 105 -2.19 -11.37 14.27
CA HIS A 105 -3.51 -11.02 14.80
C HIS A 105 -4.62 -11.97 14.38
N VAL A 106 -4.25 -13.11 13.88
CA VAL A 106 -5.22 -14.16 13.51
C VAL A 106 -5.51 -15.08 14.69
#